data_e44c4b2560ce21e8e8ed64c4ba681554
#
_entry.id   e44c4b2560ce21e8e8ed64c4ba681554
#
_cell.length_a   1.000
_cell.length_b   1.000
_cell.length_c   1.000
_cell.angle_alpha   90.00
_cell.angle_beta   90.00
_cell.angle_gamma   90.00
#
_symmetry.space_group_name_H-M   'P 1'
#
loop_
_entity.id
_entity.type
_entity.pdbx_description
1 polymer ?
#
loop_
_entity_poly.entity_id
_entity_poly.type
_entity_poly.pdbx_seq_one_letter_code
_entity_poly.pdbx_strand_id
1 'polypeptide(L)'
;MRALLADVHALERMLQLGMFETGVRRIGAEQEMFLIDNAGRPVPYALQVLERLGGQSQTFTLELAQFNLETNLEPRLLGGKCFSDMETELRGNLERALAAARELGAHILLSGILPSLRIEDLGLENMCPIPRYRTLNDAITRLRGGRFRVQLRGADELDLTHDNVMLEAANTSFQLHLQVAPDEFAPLYNLAQVVTAPVLALSVNSPLLVGRRLWQETRVALFQQSVDARSETHARRGLRPRVSFGDRWVERSGTEIFRADVARVRLVVTTDVDEDPMEAIEAGRPPKLTALRLHNGTVYRWNRPCYGVKDGVAHLRIEARALPAGPTVTDEIANATFFYGLMTALAEDYPDIREAMQFDDAKNNFVQAARLGLQSQFTWIKGREYTAKQLITQELLPLARRGLKHAGVDPHDIDHYVGILEERAHTGQTGAVWFLRSVASMGTQGTLDHRMRTLTLATLRRQRTSEPVHRWDVATMAEADSWRFSFLRVGQFMTTDLFTVRPGDGIDLVANMMTWQTLRHVPVEDDEGRLVGLVSSRALVRLIAEGRYDPASQTIPVSEVMKTSLITVSPETATLEAIEKMRVHKIACLPVVQGDRLVGVITERDLINVSAQLFEQHLRESAQP
;
A
#
# COMPACT_ATOMS: atom_id res chain seq x y z
N MET A 1 24.10 -18.71 -6.36
CA MET A 1 23.62 -19.17 -7.69
C MET A 1 23.72 -20.69 -7.86
N ARG A 2 24.86 -21.35 -7.59
CA ARG A 2 24.93 -22.83 -7.69
C ARG A 2 23.89 -23.54 -6.83
N ALA A 3 23.77 -23.18 -5.56
CA ALA A 3 22.77 -23.74 -4.65
C ALA A 3 21.33 -23.52 -5.17
N LEU A 4 21.03 -22.33 -5.70
CA LEU A 4 19.72 -22.02 -6.29
C LEU A 4 19.39 -22.92 -7.48
N LEU A 5 20.36 -23.19 -8.36
CA LEU A 5 20.17 -24.11 -9.48
C LEU A 5 20.02 -25.57 -9.00
N ALA A 6 20.80 -25.97 -7.97
CA ALA A 6 20.65 -27.29 -7.35
C ALA A 6 19.23 -27.47 -6.75
N ASP A 7 18.72 -26.46 -6.04
CA ASP A 7 17.36 -26.47 -5.48
C ASP A 7 16.28 -26.61 -6.59
N VAL A 8 16.45 -25.92 -7.72
CA VAL A 8 15.52 -26.04 -8.86
C VAL A 8 15.52 -27.47 -9.43
N HIS A 9 16.72 -28.06 -9.61
CA HIS A 9 16.84 -29.45 -10.08
C HIS A 9 16.26 -30.46 -9.08
N ALA A 10 16.49 -30.22 -7.77
CA ALA A 10 15.92 -31.04 -6.72
C ALA A 10 14.39 -30.98 -6.70
N LEU A 11 13.79 -29.78 -6.85
CA LEU A 11 12.35 -29.63 -6.97
C LEU A 11 11.79 -30.44 -8.14
N GLU A 12 12.44 -30.41 -9.30
CA GLU A 12 12.04 -31.22 -10.47
C GLU A 12 12.16 -32.72 -10.20
N ARG A 13 13.22 -33.13 -9.53
CA ARG A 13 13.41 -34.54 -9.16
C ARG A 13 12.35 -35.02 -8.18
N MET A 14 11.99 -34.19 -7.19
CA MET A 14 10.90 -34.47 -6.26
C MET A 14 9.55 -34.64 -6.97
N LEU A 15 9.25 -33.78 -7.97
CA LEU A 15 8.03 -33.90 -8.79
C LEU A 15 7.99 -35.24 -9.54
N GLN A 16 9.12 -35.65 -10.13
CA GLN A 16 9.24 -36.93 -10.83
C GLN A 16 9.07 -38.14 -9.91
N LEU A 17 9.52 -38.02 -8.67
CA LEU A 17 9.46 -39.08 -7.67
C LEU A 17 8.14 -39.09 -6.87
N GLY A 18 7.24 -38.14 -7.08
CA GLY A 18 5.98 -38.05 -6.36
C GLY A 18 6.14 -37.75 -4.85
N MET A 19 7.16 -36.97 -4.45
CA MET A 19 7.49 -36.69 -3.05
C MET A 19 6.60 -35.61 -2.40
N PHE A 20 5.47 -35.27 -2.99
CA PHE A 20 4.57 -34.23 -2.48
C PHE A 20 3.28 -34.82 -1.92
N GLU A 21 2.73 -34.14 -0.91
CA GLU A 21 1.39 -34.46 -0.41
C GLU A 21 0.34 -34.23 -1.49
N THR A 22 -0.54 -35.21 -1.67
CA THR A 22 -1.64 -35.17 -2.63
C THR A 22 -2.96 -35.53 -1.95
N GLY A 23 -4.08 -35.19 -2.58
CA GLY A 23 -5.42 -35.53 -2.08
C GLY A 23 -5.86 -34.71 -0.85
N VAL A 24 -5.09 -33.70 -0.45
CA VAL A 24 -5.40 -32.82 0.69
C VAL A 24 -5.49 -31.38 0.20
N ARG A 25 -6.59 -30.70 0.52
CA ARG A 25 -6.81 -29.29 0.19
C ARG A 25 -6.82 -28.47 1.48
N ARG A 26 -5.68 -27.83 1.80
CA ARG A 26 -5.60 -26.89 2.93
C ARG A 26 -5.63 -25.45 2.45
N ILE A 27 -6.25 -24.63 3.27
CA ILE A 27 -6.28 -23.16 3.13
C ILE A 27 -5.60 -22.53 4.35
N GLY A 28 -5.07 -21.32 4.16
CA GLY A 28 -4.46 -20.51 5.22
C GLY A 28 -4.47 -19.06 4.82
N ALA A 29 -4.08 -18.18 5.74
CA ALA A 29 -3.95 -16.75 5.47
C ALA A 29 -2.83 -16.12 6.28
N GLU A 30 -2.31 -15.01 5.77
CA GLU A 30 -1.41 -14.08 6.43
C GLU A 30 -2.08 -12.72 6.51
N GLN A 31 -2.02 -12.06 7.67
CA GLN A 31 -2.64 -10.75 7.91
C GLN A 31 -1.58 -9.75 8.33
N GLU A 32 -1.40 -8.72 7.52
CA GLU A 32 -0.58 -7.56 7.86
C GLU A 32 -1.44 -6.45 8.48
N MET A 33 -0.86 -5.66 9.39
CA MET A 33 -1.55 -4.62 10.13
C MET A 33 -0.66 -3.43 10.43
N PHE A 34 -1.27 -2.25 10.61
CA PHE A 34 -0.59 -1.05 11.07
C PHE A 34 -0.69 -0.89 12.58
N LEU A 35 0.38 -0.38 13.20
CA LEU A 35 0.40 0.14 14.56
C LEU A 35 0.26 1.66 14.51
N ILE A 36 -0.73 2.20 15.21
CA ILE A 36 -1.03 3.63 15.24
C ILE A 36 -1.18 4.14 16.68
N ASP A 37 -0.88 5.42 16.90
CA ASP A 37 -1.13 6.11 18.17
C ASP A 37 -2.58 6.61 18.31
N ASN A 38 -2.86 7.26 19.44
CA ASN A 38 -4.15 7.88 19.71
C ASN A 38 -4.49 9.06 18.77
N ALA A 39 -3.50 9.62 18.08
CA ALA A 39 -3.69 10.66 17.08
C ALA A 39 -3.90 10.09 15.66
N GLY A 40 -3.88 8.77 15.50
CA GLY A 40 -4.02 8.08 14.23
C GLY A 40 -2.74 8.12 13.38
N ARG A 41 -1.55 8.25 13.99
CA ARG A 41 -0.25 8.21 13.31
C ARG A 41 0.41 6.86 13.43
N PRO A 42 1.19 6.42 12.42
CA PRO A 42 1.98 5.20 12.56
C PRO A 42 3.02 5.37 13.68
N VAL A 43 3.22 4.31 14.47
CA VAL A 43 4.20 4.29 15.58
C VAL A 43 5.13 3.09 15.47
N PRO A 44 6.46 3.28 15.70
CA PRO A 44 7.48 2.25 15.45
C PRO A 44 7.59 1.25 16.63
N TYR A 45 6.49 0.59 16.98
CA TYR A 45 6.40 -0.29 18.16
C TYR A 45 6.35 -1.79 17.84
N ALA A 46 6.52 -2.21 16.58
CA ALA A 46 6.39 -3.62 16.20
C ALA A 46 7.32 -4.56 16.99
N LEU A 47 8.55 -4.14 17.24
CA LEU A 47 9.50 -4.92 18.05
C LEU A 47 9.02 -5.11 19.48
N GLN A 48 8.60 -4.01 20.12
CA GLN A 48 8.11 -4.03 21.51
C GLN A 48 6.79 -4.80 21.64
N VAL A 49 5.91 -4.70 20.65
CA VAL A 49 4.68 -5.50 20.60
C VAL A 49 5.02 -6.98 20.47
N LEU A 50 5.95 -7.32 19.57
CA LEU A 50 6.38 -8.70 19.36
C LEU A 50 7.02 -9.31 20.61
N GLU A 51 7.86 -8.55 21.34
CA GLU A 51 8.43 -8.97 22.62
C GLU A 51 7.34 -9.32 23.65
N ARG A 52 6.27 -8.53 23.74
CA ARG A 52 5.13 -8.80 24.63
C ARG A 52 4.30 -10.01 24.20
N LEU A 53 4.33 -10.34 22.92
CA LEU A 53 3.70 -11.54 22.38
C LEU A 53 4.50 -12.82 22.59
N GLY A 54 5.68 -12.72 23.24
CA GLY A 54 6.59 -13.85 23.50
C GLY A 54 7.70 -13.99 22.48
N GLY A 55 7.96 -12.95 21.70
CA GLY A 55 9.00 -12.93 20.66
C GLY A 55 8.53 -13.44 19.31
N GLN A 56 9.45 -13.52 18.36
CA GLN A 56 9.17 -14.00 17.00
C GLN A 56 8.74 -15.47 17.04
N SER A 57 7.61 -15.77 16.40
CA SER A 57 7.01 -17.09 16.36
C SER A 57 6.49 -17.39 14.94
N GLN A 58 5.92 -18.57 14.74
CA GLN A 58 5.22 -18.86 13.49
C GLN A 58 3.92 -18.04 13.34
N THR A 59 3.32 -17.62 14.47
CA THR A 59 2.07 -16.85 14.49
C THR A 59 2.29 -15.36 14.23
N PHE A 60 3.35 -14.75 14.79
CA PHE A 60 3.64 -13.32 14.64
C PHE A 60 5.02 -13.09 14.08
N THR A 61 5.11 -12.25 13.04
CA THR A 61 6.36 -11.88 12.35
C THR A 61 6.46 -10.36 12.17
N LEU A 62 7.73 -9.89 12.07
CA LEU A 62 8.02 -8.49 11.75
C LEU A 62 7.97 -8.29 10.24
N GLU A 63 7.45 -7.14 9.87
CA GLU A 63 7.47 -6.62 8.52
C GLU A 63 8.59 -5.58 8.30
N LEU A 64 8.68 -5.03 7.07
CA LEU A 64 9.73 -4.10 6.68
C LEU A 64 9.78 -2.87 7.60
N ALA A 65 8.63 -2.31 7.97
CA ALA A 65 8.57 -1.14 8.84
C ALA A 65 8.25 -1.51 10.29
N GLN A 66 8.81 -0.72 11.23
CA GLN A 66 8.56 -0.85 12.66
C GLN A 66 7.13 -0.48 13.08
N PHE A 67 6.32 0.02 12.16
CA PHE A 67 4.89 0.28 12.37
C PHE A 67 3.98 -0.77 11.70
N ASN A 68 4.55 -1.84 11.15
CA ASN A 68 3.81 -2.99 10.60
C ASN A 68 4.08 -4.25 11.41
N LEU A 69 3.07 -5.09 11.52
CA LEU A 69 3.15 -6.42 12.11
C LEU A 69 2.33 -7.38 11.26
N GLU A 70 2.74 -8.65 11.20
CA GLU A 70 2.03 -9.71 10.51
C GLU A 70 1.62 -10.82 11.46
N THR A 71 0.45 -11.41 11.24
CA THR A 71 0.02 -12.66 11.88
C THR A 71 -0.31 -13.72 10.85
N ASN A 72 0.16 -14.94 11.11
CA ASN A 72 -0.03 -16.12 10.27
C ASN A 72 -1.06 -17.03 10.91
N LEU A 73 -2.05 -17.49 10.12
CA LEU A 73 -3.05 -18.44 10.56
C LEU A 73 -2.59 -19.89 10.34
N GLU A 74 -3.03 -20.78 11.22
CA GLU A 74 -2.76 -22.22 11.04
C GLU A 74 -3.51 -22.75 9.82
N PRO A 75 -2.85 -23.58 8.99
CA PRO A 75 -3.49 -24.20 7.83
C PRO A 75 -4.59 -25.17 8.27
N ARG A 76 -5.75 -25.10 7.60
CA ARG A 76 -6.92 -25.95 7.87
C ARG A 76 -7.47 -26.55 6.58
N LEU A 77 -8.20 -27.65 6.70
CA LEU A 77 -8.86 -28.27 5.55
C LEU A 77 -9.96 -27.35 5.02
N LEU A 78 -10.07 -27.24 3.70
CA LEU A 78 -11.19 -26.57 3.05
C LEU A 78 -12.45 -27.44 3.20
N GLY A 79 -13.43 -26.95 3.92
CA GLY A 79 -14.70 -27.63 4.22
C GLY A 79 -15.17 -27.39 5.65
N GLY A 80 -16.38 -27.86 6.00
CA GLY A 80 -16.98 -27.64 7.30
C GLY A 80 -17.03 -26.14 7.66
N LYS A 81 -16.67 -25.80 8.89
CA LYS A 81 -16.66 -24.44 9.44
C LYS A 81 -15.33 -23.69 9.23
N CYS A 82 -14.59 -24.03 8.17
CA CYS A 82 -13.23 -23.51 7.98
C CYS A 82 -13.16 -21.98 7.95
N PHE A 83 -14.18 -21.27 7.50
CA PHE A 83 -14.19 -19.80 7.43
C PHE A 83 -14.54 -19.16 8.77
N SER A 84 -15.53 -19.63 9.49
CA SER A 84 -15.83 -19.14 10.84
C SER A 84 -14.72 -19.48 11.83
N ASP A 85 -14.05 -20.63 11.68
CA ASP A 85 -12.86 -20.98 12.47
C ASP A 85 -11.67 -20.07 12.12
N MET A 86 -11.50 -19.73 10.84
CA MET A 86 -10.47 -18.77 10.39
C MET A 86 -10.74 -17.37 10.95
N GLU A 87 -11.98 -16.90 10.93
CA GLU A 87 -12.37 -15.62 11.54
C GLU A 87 -12.09 -15.60 13.04
N THR A 88 -12.45 -16.67 13.74
CA THR A 88 -12.24 -16.80 15.19
C THR A 88 -10.76 -16.73 15.55
N GLU A 89 -9.90 -17.47 14.81
CA GLU A 89 -8.46 -17.45 15.03
C GLU A 89 -7.86 -16.07 14.73
N LEU A 90 -8.22 -15.46 13.60
CA LEU A 90 -7.71 -14.14 13.21
C LEU A 90 -8.11 -13.08 14.25
N ARG A 91 -9.37 -13.08 14.71
CA ARG A 91 -9.81 -12.17 15.79
C ARG A 91 -9.01 -12.39 17.06
N GLY A 92 -8.82 -13.63 17.48
CA GLY A 92 -8.02 -13.96 18.68
C GLY A 92 -6.57 -13.47 18.57
N ASN A 93 -5.93 -13.62 17.39
CA ASN A 93 -4.58 -13.11 17.15
C ASN A 93 -4.55 -11.57 17.19
N LEU A 94 -5.51 -10.90 16.54
CA LEU A 94 -5.60 -9.44 16.56
C LEU A 94 -5.87 -8.89 17.96
N GLU A 95 -6.70 -9.55 18.78
CA GLU A 95 -6.95 -9.17 20.18
C GLU A 95 -5.69 -9.29 21.04
N ARG A 96 -4.89 -10.36 20.86
CA ARG A 96 -3.61 -10.53 21.53
C ARG A 96 -2.62 -9.41 21.15
N ALA A 97 -2.49 -9.15 19.86
CA ALA A 97 -1.62 -8.09 19.35
C ALA A 97 -2.09 -6.70 19.82
N LEU A 98 -3.41 -6.45 19.84
CA LEU A 98 -4.01 -5.20 20.35
C LEU A 98 -3.76 -5.03 21.85
N ALA A 99 -3.86 -6.09 22.64
CA ALA A 99 -3.56 -6.03 24.07
C ALA A 99 -2.11 -5.60 24.31
N ALA A 100 -1.14 -6.22 23.60
CA ALA A 100 0.26 -5.85 23.66
C ALA A 100 0.53 -4.42 23.17
N ALA A 101 -0.14 -3.97 22.11
CA ALA A 101 -0.01 -2.62 21.59
C ALA A 101 -0.56 -1.56 22.56
N ARG A 102 -1.69 -1.83 23.21
CA ARG A 102 -2.32 -0.92 24.19
C ARG A 102 -1.44 -0.60 25.39
N GLU A 103 -0.61 -1.54 25.85
CA GLU A 103 0.37 -1.29 26.91
C GLU A 103 1.41 -0.24 26.51
N LEU A 104 1.59 -0.01 25.22
CA LEU A 104 2.47 1.02 24.63
C LEU A 104 1.70 2.29 24.21
N GLY A 105 0.39 2.37 24.49
CA GLY A 105 -0.46 3.47 24.04
C GLY A 105 -0.77 3.44 22.53
N ALA A 106 -0.65 2.27 21.90
CA ALA A 106 -0.92 2.09 20.48
C ALA A 106 -2.18 1.26 20.19
N HIS A 107 -2.62 1.29 18.95
CA HIS A 107 -3.75 0.53 18.41
C HIS A 107 -3.33 -0.20 17.15
N ILE A 108 -4.13 -1.21 16.77
CA ILE A 108 -4.00 -1.93 15.50
C ILE A 108 -5.07 -1.43 14.54
N LEU A 109 -4.69 -1.23 13.28
CA LEU A 109 -5.56 -0.84 12.19
C LEU A 109 -5.33 -1.73 10.97
N LEU A 110 -6.43 -2.20 10.35
CA LEU A 110 -6.45 -2.93 9.08
C LEU A 110 -6.81 -1.96 7.95
N SER A 111 -5.89 -1.74 7.02
CA SER A 111 -6.11 -0.89 5.84
C SER A 111 -5.08 -1.26 4.80
N GLY A 112 -5.40 -1.26 3.53
CA GLY A 112 -4.41 -1.53 2.49
C GLY A 112 -3.29 -0.50 2.43
N ILE A 113 -3.63 0.79 2.63
CA ILE A 113 -2.68 1.90 2.88
C ILE A 113 -3.27 2.75 4.01
N LEU A 114 -2.43 3.12 4.97
CA LEU A 114 -2.84 3.97 6.08
C LEU A 114 -3.12 5.41 5.60
N PRO A 115 -4.35 5.95 5.73
CA PRO A 115 -4.69 7.27 5.20
C PRO A 115 -3.82 8.41 5.76
N SER A 116 -3.44 8.32 7.02
CA SER A 116 -2.63 9.32 7.73
C SER A 116 -1.12 9.20 7.50
N LEU A 117 -0.67 8.24 6.69
CA LEU A 117 0.74 8.03 6.38
C LEU A 117 1.32 9.22 5.62
N ARG A 118 2.51 9.66 6.03
CA ARG A 118 3.27 10.75 5.41
C ARG A 118 4.57 10.22 4.82
N ILE A 119 5.20 11.01 3.96
CA ILE A 119 6.50 10.66 3.36
C ILE A 119 7.59 10.53 4.43
N GLU A 120 7.55 11.39 5.44
CA GLU A 120 8.49 11.38 6.57
C GLU A 120 8.43 10.08 7.38
N ASP A 121 7.27 9.43 7.43
CA ASP A 121 7.09 8.15 8.13
C ASP A 121 7.80 6.98 7.39
N LEU A 122 8.17 7.17 6.12
CA LEU A 122 8.79 6.18 5.24
C LEU A 122 10.33 6.33 5.14
N GLY A 123 10.95 6.92 6.14
CA GLY A 123 12.41 7.00 6.27
C GLY A 123 13.04 5.69 6.78
N LEU A 124 14.35 5.53 6.55
CA LEU A 124 15.11 4.35 7.00
C LEU A 124 15.17 4.19 8.52
N GLU A 125 14.92 5.24 9.28
CA GLU A 125 14.79 5.21 10.75
C GLU A 125 13.62 4.36 11.22
N ASN A 126 12.58 4.23 10.40
CA ASN A 126 11.41 3.38 10.66
C ASN A 126 11.55 1.96 10.09
N MET A 127 12.68 1.62 9.45
CA MET A 127 12.93 0.25 9.00
C MET A 127 13.20 -0.66 10.21
N CYS A 128 12.61 -1.86 10.21
CA CYS A 128 12.92 -2.87 11.22
C CYS A 128 14.42 -3.20 11.20
N PRO A 129 15.10 -3.26 12.37
CA PRO A 129 16.54 -3.46 12.47
C PRO A 129 16.96 -4.92 12.23
N ILE A 130 16.37 -5.55 11.22
CA ILE A 130 16.69 -6.90 10.78
C ILE A 130 17.73 -6.81 9.66
N PRO A 131 18.89 -7.47 9.77
CA PRO A 131 19.98 -7.35 8.79
C PRO A 131 19.55 -7.60 7.35
N ARG A 132 18.64 -8.55 7.12
CA ARG A 132 18.15 -8.88 5.77
C ARG A 132 17.44 -7.70 5.10
N TYR A 133 16.72 -6.84 5.84
CA TYR A 133 15.99 -5.69 5.27
C TYR A 133 16.96 -4.60 4.79
N ARG A 134 18.02 -4.34 5.58
CA ARG A 134 19.09 -3.43 5.14
C ARG A 134 19.82 -3.97 3.90
N THR A 135 20.17 -5.26 3.93
CA THR A 135 20.80 -5.92 2.76
C THR A 135 19.91 -5.84 1.52
N LEU A 136 18.59 -6.04 1.67
CA LEU A 136 17.62 -5.93 0.58
C LEU A 136 17.56 -4.50 0.04
N ASN A 137 17.42 -3.50 0.92
CA ASN A 137 17.42 -2.09 0.56
C ASN A 137 18.67 -1.72 -0.24
N ASP A 138 19.85 -2.05 0.28
CA ASP A 138 21.14 -1.70 -0.34
C ASP A 138 21.32 -2.40 -1.69
N ALA A 139 20.88 -3.65 -1.79
CA ALA A 139 20.97 -4.41 -3.04
C ALA A 139 20.04 -3.86 -4.12
N ILE A 140 18.78 -3.55 -3.78
CA ILE A 140 17.79 -3.00 -4.73
C ILE A 140 18.21 -1.59 -5.15
N THR A 141 18.61 -0.73 -4.23
CA THR A 141 19.09 0.64 -4.50
C THR A 141 20.31 0.64 -5.41
N ARG A 142 21.28 -0.27 -5.15
CA ARG A 142 22.47 -0.44 -6.00
C ARG A 142 22.11 -0.92 -7.40
N LEU A 143 21.19 -1.89 -7.53
CA LEU A 143 20.73 -2.39 -8.84
C LEU A 143 20.00 -1.32 -9.63
N ARG A 144 19.21 -0.49 -8.96
CA ARG A 144 18.51 0.66 -9.55
C ARG A 144 19.50 1.68 -10.11
N GLY A 145 20.58 1.94 -9.40
CA GLY A 145 21.61 2.91 -9.79
C GLY A 145 21.15 4.37 -9.70
N GLY A 146 20.11 4.65 -8.90
CA GLY A 146 19.55 5.98 -8.71
C GLY A 146 18.31 5.98 -7.80
N ARG A 147 17.66 7.14 -7.70
CA ARG A 147 16.44 7.28 -6.91
C ARG A 147 15.26 6.52 -7.53
N PHE A 148 14.34 6.08 -6.71
CA PHE A 148 13.05 5.54 -7.14
C PHE A 148 12.11 6.71 -7.45
N ARG A 149 11.45 6.65 -8.59
CA ARG A 149 10.40 7.59 -8.94
C ARG A 149 9.08 6.85 -9.01
N VAL A 150 8.12 7.29 -8.22
CA VAL A 150 6.76 6.78 -8.21
C VAL A 150 5.85 7.81 -8.85
N GLN A 151 5.25 7.44 -9.96
CA GLN A 151 4.30 8.28 -10.69
C GLN A 151 2.96 7.57 -10.79
N LEU A 152 1.96 8.12 -10.14
CA LEU A 152 0.61 7.58 -10.11
C LEU A 152 -0.40 8.64 -10.50
N ARG A 153 -1.34 8.28 -11.35
CA ARG A 153 -2.46 9.13 -11.79
C ARG A 153 -3.78 8.45 -11.47
N GLY A 154 -4.57 9.11 -10.65
CA GLY A 154 -5.94 8.75 -10.30
C GLY A 154 -6.85 9.96 -10.46
N ALA A 155 -7.68 10.25 -9.46
CA ALA A 155 -8.39 11.53 -9.38
C ALA A 155 -7.42 12.69 -9.12
N ASP A 156 -6.34 12.41 -8.37
CA ASP A 156 -5.21 13.30 -8.16
C ASP A 156 -3.95 12.69 -8.81
N GLU A 157 -2.87 13.47 -8.89
CA GLU A 157 -1.56 13.01 -9.35
C GLU A 157 -0.57 12.95 -8.18
N LEU A 158 0.26 11.92 -8.16
CA LEU A 158 1.41 11.80 -7.28
C LEU A 158 2.66 11.58 -8.13
N ASP A 159 3.65 12.46 -7.97
CA ASP A 159 5.01 12.29 -8.51
C ASP A 159 5.97 12.42 -7.33
N LEU A 160 6.53 11.31 -6.91
CA LEU A 160 7.35 11.20 -5.73
C LEU A 160 8.69 10.59 -6.07
N THR A 161 9.77 11.20 -5.60
CA THR A 161 11.12 10.64 -5.69
C THR A 161 11.57 10.18 -4.30
N HIS A 162 12.01 8.94 -4.22
CA HIS A 162 12.45 8.29 -2.98
C HIS A 162 13.82 7.63 -3.19
N ASP A 163 14.60 7.43 -2.12
CA ASP A 163 15.97 6.92 -2.19
C ASP A 163 16.16 5.54 -1.53
N ASN A 164 15.07 4.95 -1.03
CA ASN A 164 15.07 3.66 -0.35
C ASN A 164 13.80 2.86 -0.65
N VAL A 165 13.68 1.64 -0.12
CA VAL A 165 12.55 0.73 -0.39
C VAL A 165 11.38 0.89 0.57
N MET A 166 11.43 1.84 1.51
CA MET A 166 10.40 1.99 2.57
C MET A 166 9.00 2.35 2.05
N LEU A 167 8.87 2.84 0.81
CA LEU A 167 7.56 2.99 0.17
C LEU A 167 6.78 1.67 0.06
N GLU A 168 7.47 0.54 0.05
CA GLU A 168 6.85 -0.78 0.08
C GLU A 168 6.06 -1.00 1.36
N ALA A 169 6.58 -0.56 2.51
CA ALA A 169 5.95 -0.69 3.82
C ALA A 169 4.65 0.13 3.98
N ALA A 170 4.32 1.00 3.03
CA ALA A 170 3.02 1.64 2.97
C ALA A 170 1.89 0.65 2.63
N ASN A 171 2.23 -0.52 2.05
CA ASN A 171 1.27 -1.53 1.63
C ASN A 171 1.11 -2.59 2.71
N THR A 172 -0.12 -2.91 3.05
CA THR A 172 -0.47 -4.06 3.88
C THR A 172 -1.52 -4.91 3.19
N SER A 173 -1.44 -6.23 3.38
CA SER A 173 -2.23 -7.21 2.67
C SER A 173 -2.88 -8.23 3.59
N PHE A 174 -3.89 -8.91 3.03
CA PHE A 174 -4.44 -10.15 3.52
C PHE A 174 -4.18 -11.23 2.48
N GLN A 175 -3.21 -12.11 2.72
CA GLN A 175 -2.73 -13.07 1.75
C GLN A 175 -3.40 -14.44 1.98
N LEU A 176 -3.79 -15.10 0.90
CA LEU A 176 -4.48 -16.39 0.96
C LEU A 176 -3.61 -17.50 0.41
N HIS A 177 -3.56 -18.64 1.11
CA HIS A 177 -2.82 -19.83 0.69
C HIS A 177 -3.76 -20.95 0.32
N LEU A 178 -3.53 -21.56 -0.84
CA LEU A 178 -4.22 -22.76 -1.30
C LEU A 178 -3.20 -23.87 -1.56
N GLN A 179 -3.24 -24.95 -0.79
CA GLN A 179 -2.44 -26.13 -1.05
C GLN A 179 -3.01 -26.89 -2.24
N VAL A 180 -2.14 -27.31 -3.15
CA VAL A 180 -2.49 -27.99 -4.40
C VAL A 180 -1.57 -29.16 -4.66
N ALA A 181 -2.09 -30.21 -5.31
CA ALA A 181 -1.27 -31.32 -5.79
C ALA A 181 -0.39 -30.87 -6.97
N PRO A 182 0.76 -31.53 -7.21
CA PRO A 182 1.67 -31.17 -8.30
C PRO A 182 1.05 -31.17 -9.70
N ASP A 183 0.19 -32.12 -9.99
CA ASP A 183 -0.52 -32.28 -11.25
C ASP A 183 -1.65 -31.27 -11.45
N GLU A 184 -2.21 -30.75 -10.36
CA GLU A 184 -3.23 -29.69 -10.37
C GLU A 184 -2.60 -28.27 -10.37
N PHE A 185 -1.28 -28.15 -10.14
CA PHE A 185 -0.66 -26.85 -9.91
C PHE A 185 -0.87 -25.88 -11.07
N ALA A 186 -0.56 -26.28 -12.30
CA ALA A 186 -0.66 -25.41 -13.47
C ALA A 186 -2.09 -24.92 -13.74
N PRO A 187 -3.11 -25.80 -13.84
CA PRO A 187 -4.49 -25.36 -14.04
C PRO A 187 -4.99 -24.46 -12.89
N LEU A 188 -4.75 -24.80 -11.63
CA LEU A 188 -5.21 -24.01 -10.49
C LEU A 188 -4.47 -22.66 -10.38
N TYR A 189 -3.17 -22.63 -10.70
CA TYR A 189 -2.43 -21.37 -10.76
C TYR A 189 -2.98 -20.43 -11.83
N ASN A 190 -3.31 -20.96 -13.01
CA ASN A 190 -3.92 -20.18 -14.07
C ASN A 190 -5.31 -19.67 -13.68
N LEU A 191 -6.11 -20.49 -13.00
CA LEU A 191 -7.40 -20.05 -12.44
C LEU A 191 -7.23 -18.97 -11.36
N ALA A 192 -6.22 -19.07 -10.48
CA ALA A 192 -5.91 -18.02 -9.51
C ALA A 192 -5.65 -16.67 -10.20
N GLN A 193 -4.95 -16.68 -11.36
CA GLN A 193 -4.76 -15.46 -12.16
C GLN A 193 -6.10 -14.88 -12.65
N VAL A 194 -7.02 -15.72 -13.09
CA VAL A 194 -8.35 -15.28 -13.59
C VAL A 194 -9.20 -14.70 -12.46
N VAL A 195 -9.29 -15.40 -11.31
CA VAL A 195 -10.19 -14.99 -10.22
C VAL A 195 -9.65 -13.80 -9.43
N THR A 196 -8.35 -13.49 -9.52
CA THR A 196 -7.75 -12.35 -8.82
C THR A 196 -8.45 -11.03 -9.14
N ALA A 197 -8.82 -10.78 -10.40
CA ALA A 197 -9.44 -9.53 -10.81
C ALA A 197 -10.82 -9.28 -10.17
N PRO A 198 -11.82 -10.18 -10.30
CA PRO A 198 -13.14 -9.98 -9.70
C PRO A 198 -13.09 -9.97 -8.17
N VAL A 199 -12.24 -10.78 -7.55
CA VAL A 199 -12.09 -10.77 -6.08
C VAL A 199 -11.50 -9.44 -5.62
N LEU A 200 -10.47 -8.92 -6.31
CA LEU A 200 -9.88 -7.61 -6.02
C LEU A 200 -10.89 -6.48 -6.23
N ALA A 201 -11.67 -6.51 -7.32
CA ALA A 201 -12.65 -5.46 -7.62
C ALA A 201 -13.67 -5.25 -6.49
N LEU A 202 -14.02 -6.32 -5.78
CA LEU A 202 -14.95 -6.30 -4.65
C LEU A 202 -14.28 -5.98 -3.30
N SER A 203 -12.95 -6.12 -3.21
CA SER A 203 -12.19 -5.99 -1.96
C SER A 203 -11.29 -4.76 -1.87
N VAL A 204 -11.23 -3.90 -2.90
CA VAL A 204 -10.36 -2.71 -2.93
C VAL A 204 -10.46 -1.86 -1.65
N ASN A 205 -9.30 -1.49 -1.04
CA ASN A 205 -9.25 -0.80 0.25
C ASN A 205 -8.02 0.14 0.41
N SER A 206 -7.47 0.68 -0.68
CA SER A 206 -6.30 1.57 -0.62
C SER A 206 -6.35 2.75 -1.61
N PRO A 207 -7.39 3.62 -1.55
CA PRO A 207 -7.56 4.68 -2.54
C PRO A 207 -6.72 5.93 -2.27
N LEU A 208 -6.06 6.00 -1.11
CA LEU A 208 -5.34 7.19 -0.63
C LEU A 208 -3.87 6.86 -0.39
N LEU A 209 -2.98 7.72 -0.85
CA LEU A 209 -1.56 7.69 -0.52
C LEU A 209 -1.08 9.14 -0.32
N VAL A 210 -0.53 9.44 0.86
CA VAL A 210 -0.05 10.79 1.23
C VAL A 210 -1.13 11.86 0.94
N GLY A 211 -2.39 11.53 1.28
CA GLY A 211 -3.55 12.40 1.08
C GLY A 211 -4.00 12.59 -0.37
N ARG A 212 -3.40 11.92 -1.36
CA ARG A 212 -3.80 11.94 -2.77
C ARG A 212 -4.77 10.80 -3.07
N ARG A 213 -5.84 11.09 -3.84
CA ARG A 213 -6.84 10.12 -4.29
C ARG A 213 -6.36 9.49 -5.60
N LEU A 214 -5.98 8.23 -5.54
CA LEU A 214 -5.33 7.53 -6.65
C LEU A 214 -6.22 6.37 -7.17
N TRP A 215 -5.66 5.17 -7.34
CA TRP A 215 -6.44 4.01 -7.75
C TRP A 215 -7.27 3.50 -6.58
N GLN A 216 -8.37 2.77 -6.82
CA GLN A 216 -9.12 2.16 -5.71
C GLN A 216 -8.30 1.11 -4.95
N GLU A 217 -7.33 0.48 -5.64
CA GLU A 217 -6.28 -0.34 -5.03
C GLU A 217 -4.91 0.19 -5.46
N THR A 218 -4.48 1.28 -4.85
CA THR A 218 -3.20 1.95 -5.14
C THR A 218 -1.99 1.06 -4.88
N ARG A 219 -2.10 0.09 -3.96
CA ARG A 219 -1.04 -0.88 -3.64
C ARG A 219 -0.49 -1.58 -4.88
N VAL A 220 -1.34 -1.90 -5.85
CA VAL A 220 -0.91 -2.60 -7.08
C VAL A 220 0.15 -1.80 -7.85
N ALA A 221 -0.07 -0.51 -8.02
CA ALA A 221 0.86 0.35 -8.73
C ALA A 221 2.03 0.81 -7.85
N LEU A 222 1.78 1.06 -6.55
CA LEU A 222 2.80 1.49 -5.59
C LEU A 222 3.84 0.39 -5.38
N PHE A 223 3.42 -0.84 -5.11
CA PHE A 223 4.33 -1.95 -4.87
C PHE A 223 5.23 -2.21 -6.08
N GLN A 224 4.67 -2.16 -7.30
CA GLN A 224 5.46 -2.34 -8.53
C GLN A 224 6.58 -1.30 -8.67
N GLN A 225 6.36 -0.06 -8.23
CA GLN A 225 7.31 1.04 -8.39
C GLN A 225 8.26 1.20 -7.20
N SER A 226 7.83 0.84 -5.98
CA SER A 226 8.61 1.00 -4.74
C SER A 226 9.84 0.10 -4.65
N VAL A 227 9.80 -1.09 -5.28
CA VAL A 227 10.90 -2.07 -5.28
C VAL A 227 11.43 -2.35 -6.69
N ASP A 228 11.22 -1.44 -7.63
CA ASP A 228 11.69 -1.59 -9.00
C ASP A 228 13.22 -1.42 -9.11
N ALA A 229 13.93 -2.54 -9.14
CA ALA A 229 15.38 -2.59 -9.24
C ALA A 229 15.93 -2.32 -10.65
N ARG A 230 15.07 -2.03 -11.66
CA ARG A 230 15.51 -1.78 -13.02
C ARG A 230 16.11 -0.37 -13.14
N SER A 231 17.30 -0.26 -13.77
CA SER A 231 17.76 1.03 -14.26
C SER A 231 16.85 1.54 -15.40
N GLU A 232 16.91 2.83 -15.71
CA GLU A 232 16.15 3.38 -16.84
C GLU A 232 16.43 2.66 -18.14
N THR A 233 17.70 2.31 -18.41
CA THR A 233 18.10 1.55 -19.58
C THR A 233 17.45 0.16 -19.61
N HIS A 234 17.39 -0.52 -18.49
CA HIS A 234 16.72 -1.82 -18.37
C HIS A 234 15.22 -1.71 -18.60
N ALA A 235 14.58 -0.69 -18.04
CA ALA A 235 13.15 -0.43 -18.22
C ALA A 235 12.81 -0.13 -19.70
N ARG A 236 13.62 0.73 -20.36
CA ARG A 236 13.46 1.04 -21.80
C ARG A 236 13.66 -0.18 -22.72
N ARG A 237 14.46 -1.16 -22.30
CA ARG A 237 14.66 -2.43 -23.03
C ARG A 237 13.57 -3.45 -22.77
N GLY A 238 12.52 -3.10 -22.02
CA GLY A 238 11.42 -3.99 -21.70
C GLY A 238 11.74 -5.08 -20.67
N LEU A 239 12.84 -4.93 -19.89
CA LEU A 239 13.07 -5.83 -18.74
C LEU A 239 11.87 -5.72 -17.79
N ARG A 240 11.48 -6.85 -17.22
CA ARG A 240 10.31 -6.91 -16.32
C ARG A 240 10.63 -6.42 -14.92
N PRO A 241 9.69 -5.76 -14.26
CA PRO A 241 9.86 -5.39 -12.87
C PRO A 241 9.85 -6.63 -11.97
N ARG A 242 10.38 -6.49 -10.76
CA ARG A 242 10.41 -7.54 -9.74
C ARG A 242 9.02 -7.93 -9.26
N VAL A 243 8.09 -6.96 -9.24
CA VAL A 243 6.66 -7.18 -8.97
C VAL A 243 5.92 -7.39 -10.29
N SER A 244 5.20 -8.50 -10.44
CA SER A 244 4.51 -8.80 -11.69
C SER A 244 3.27 -9.68 -11.51
N PHE A 245 2.32 -9.56 -12.45
CA PHE A 245 1.19 -10.49 -12.58
C PHE A 245 1.63 -11.79 -13.28
N GLY A 246 2.68 -11.75 -14.06
CA GLY A 246 3.14 -12.82 -14.96
C GLY A 246 3.08 -12.37 -16.40
N ASP A 247 3.36 -13.32 -17.32
CA ASP A 247 3.54 -13.03 -18.74
C ASP A 247 2.75 -13.93 -19.67
N ARG A 248 2.43 -15.10 -19.21
CA ARG A 248 1.74 -16.15 -19.94
C ARG A 248 1.16 -17.14 -18.96
N TRP A 249 0.28 -17.95 -19.45
CA TRP A 249 -0.22 -19.11 -18.72
C TRP A 249 0.91 -20.10 -18.41
N VAL A 250 0.79 -20.78 -17.28
CA VAL A 250 1.63 -21.94 -16.94
C VAL A 250 1.14 -23.15 -17.71
N GLU A 251 2.06 -23.88 -18.35
CA GLU A 251 1.67 -24.98 -19.24
C GLU A 251 1.64 -26.34 -18.53
N ARG A 252 2.65 -26.61 -17.69
CA ARG A 252 2.87 -27.96 -17.13
C ARG A 252 2.97 -27.99 -15.61
N SER A 253 3.81 -27.11 -15.02
CA SER A 253 4.09 -27.20 -13.60
C SER A 253 4.59 -25.88 -13.00
N GLY A 254 4.58 -25.78 -11.67
CA GLY A 254 5.14 -24.63 -10.94
C GLY A 254 6.62 -24.38 -11.18
N THR A 255 7.39 -25.39 -11.64
CA THR A 255 8.83 -25.22 -11.94
C THR A 255 9.07 -24.22 -13.07
N GLU A 256 8.13 -24.07 -14.00
CA GLU A 256 8.22 -23.05 -15.06
C GLU A 256 8.32 -21.65 -14.50
N ILE A 257 7.57 -21.38 -13.43
CA ILE A 257 7.58 -20.07 -12.76
C ILE A 257 8.93 -19.87 -12.09
N PHE A 258 9.39 -20.83 -11.28
CA PHE A 258 10.69 -20.74 -10.60
C PHE A 258 11.86 -20.59 -11.58
N ARG A 259 11.88 -21.35 -12.66
CA ARG A 259 12.90 -21.22 -13.72
C ARG A 259 12.86 -19.84 -14.38
N ALA A 260 11.67 -19.34 -14.70
CA ALA A 260 11.50 -18.03 -15.30
C ALA A 260 11.99 -16.91 -14.38
N ASP A 261 11.72 -17.03 -13.07
CA ASP A 261 12.14 -16.04 -12.07
C ASP A 261 13.65 -16.09 -11.83
N VAL A 262 14.24 -17.27 -11.70
CA VAL A 262 15.70 -17.45 -11.56
C VAL A 262 16.44 -16.89 -12.78
N ALA A 263 15.90 -17.09 -13.98
CA ALA A 263 16.52 -16.59 -15.23
C ALA A 263 16.45 -15.06 -15.38
N ARG A 264 15.44 -14.42 -14.79
CA ARG A 264 15.13 -13.00 -15.04
C ARG A 264 15.45 -12.07 -13.88
N VAL A 265 15.32 -12.57 -12.66
CA VAL A 265 15.42 -11.75 -11.46
C VAL A 265 16.73 -12.03 -10.74
N ARG A 266 17.58 -11.00 -10.63
CA ARG A 266 18.88 -11.13 -9.97
C ARG A 266 18.72 -11.40 -8.47
N LEU A 267 19.62 -12.22 -7.93
CA LEU A 267 19.77 -12.43 -6.49
C LEU A 267 20.12 -11.10 -5.80
N VAL A 268 19.40 -10.79 -4.74
CA VAL A 268 19.61 -9.58 -3.91
C VAL A 268 20.00 -9.92 -2.48
N VAL A 269 19.65 -11.12 -2.01
CA VAL A 269 20.00 -11.62 -0.68
C VAL A 269 20.61 -13.01 -0.82
N THR A 270 21.63 -13.31 -0.01
CA THR A 270 22.28 -14.61 0.07
C THR A 270 22.25 -15.12 1.50
N THR A 271 22.28 -16.44 1.67
CA THR A 271 22.43 -17.12 2.94
C THR A 271 23.35 -18.32 2.76
N ASP A 272 23.92 -18.78 3.84
CA ASP A 272 24.61 -20.06 3.84
C ASP A 272 23.60 -21.20 3.69
N VAL A 273 23.96 -22.20 2.92
CA VAL A 273 23.12 -23.39 2.63
C VAL A 273 23.88 -24.60 3.12
N ASP A 274 23.35 -25.21 4.16
CA ASP A 274 24.01 -26.32 4.89
C ASP A 274 23.55 -27.71 4.40
N GLU A 275 22.59 -27.77 3.46
CA GLU A 275 22.00 -29.01 2.98
C GLU A 275 22.28 -29.20 1.48
N ASP A 276 22.79 -30.39 1.09
CA ASP A 276 22.74 -30.83 -0.29
C ASP A 276 21.34 -31.40 -0.58
N PRO A 277 20.59 -30.73 -1.49
CA PRO A 277 19.21 -31.13 -1.73
C PRO A 277 19.08 -32.50 -2.44
N MET A 278 20.12 -32.94 -3.19
CA MET A 278 20.10 -34.24 -3.85
C MET A 278 20.37 -35.38 -2.87
N GLU A 279 21.32 -35.21 -1.95
CA GLU A 279 21.55 -36.17 -0.87
C GLU A 279 20.31 -36.36 0.01
N ALA A 280 19.58 -35.26 0.30
CA ALA A 280 18.31 -35.36 1.04
C ALA A 280 17.28 -36.23 0.30
N ILE A 281 17.12 -36.03 -1.02
CA ILE A 281 16.21 -36.84 -1.86
C ILE A 281 16.64 -38.30 -1.90
N GLU A 282 17.93 -38.59 -2.06
CA GLU A 282 18.47 -39.96 -2.05
C GLU A 282 18.23 -40.66 -0.70
N ALA A 283 18.25 -39.89 0.40
CA ALA A 283 17.88 -40.37 1.73
C ALA A 283 16.36 -40.49 1.96
N GLY A 284 15.54 -40.25 0.95
CA GLY A 284 14.06 -40.33 1.02
C GLY A 284 13.42 -39.16 1.79
N ARG A 285 14.13 -38.06 2.01
CA ARG A 285 13.65 -36.88 2.73
C ARG A 285 13.44 -35.70 1.78
N PRO A 286 12.35 -34.89 1.95
CA PRO A 286 12.20 -33.66 1.20
C PRO A 286 13.23 -32.63 1.68
N PRO A 287 14.07 -32.04 0.78
CA PRO A 287 15.01 -30.99 1.12
C PRO A 287 14.31 -29.68 1.46
N LYS A 288 15.00 -28.80 2.22
CA LYS A 288 14.47 -27.48 2.59
C LYS A 288 14.37 -26.51 1.42
N LEU A 289 15.12 -26.69 0.35
CA LEU A 289 15.25 -25.79 -0.80
C LEU A 289 15.49 -24.32 -0.38
N THR A 290 16.44 -24.11 0.52
CA THR A 290 16.67 -22.83 1.20
C THR A 290 16.99 -21.70 0.23
N ALA A 291 17.85 -21.94 -0.77
CA ALA A 291 18.22 -20.93 -1.75
C ALA A 291 17.04 -20.55 -2.67
N LEU A 292 16.23 -21.54 -3.06
CA LEU A 292 15.03 -21.30 -3.89
C LEU A 292 13.97 -20.52 -3.12
N ARG A 293 13.70 -20.91 -1.88
CA ARG A 293 12.75 -20.20 -1.01
C ARG A 293 13.17 -18.77 -0.74
N LEU A 294 14.45 -18.53 -0.48
CA LEU A 294 15.00 -17.19 -0.28
C LEU A 294 14.87 -16.34 -1.55
N HIS A 295 15.22 -16.88 -2.71
CA HIS A 295 15.07 -16.18 -3.98
C HIS A 295 13.60 -15.85 -4.25
N ASN A 296 12.70 -16.82 -4.10
CA ASN A 296 11.25 -16.66 -4.28
C ASN A 296 10.66 -15.60 -3.35
N GLY A 297 11.16 -15.47 -2.12
CA GLY A 297 10.79 -14.42 -1.17
C GLY A 297 11.19 -13.00 -1.59
N THR A 298 12.07 -12.85 -2.60
CA THR A 298 12.49 -11.56 -3.17
C THR A 298 11.92 -11.30 -4.57
N VAL A 299 11.07 -12.17 -5.09
CA VAL A 299 10.35 -12.03 -6.35
C VAL A 299 8.87 -11.92 -6.04
N TYR A 300 8.27 -10.80 -6.42
CA TYR A 300 6.94 -10.46 -5.96
C TYR A 300 5.91 -10.69 -7.07
N ARG A 301 5.37 -11.91 -7.13
CA ARG A 301 4.21 -12.21 -7.98
C ARG A 301 2.92 -11.99 -7.21
N TRP A 302 1.88 -11.50 -7.87
CA TRP A 302 0.55 -11.33 -7.25
C TRP A 302 -0.10 -12.68 -6.90
N ASN A 303 0.19 -13.72 -7.67
CA ASN A 303 0.01 -15.12 -7.27
C ASN A 303 1.39 -15.76 -7.24
N ARG A 304 1.84 -16.20 -6.07
CA ARG A 304 3.18 -16.73 -5.86
C ARG A 304 3.16 -18.25 -5.68
N PRO A 305 3.99 -19.01 -6.41
CA PRO A 305 4.18 -20.43 -6.12
C PRO A 305 4.99 -20.57 -4.83
N CYS A 306 4.54 -21.41 -3.91
CA CYS A 306 5.24 -21.64 -2.64
C CYS A 306 5.53 -23.13 -2.47
N TYR A 307 6.77 -23.43 -2.09
CA TYR A 307 7.22 -24.71 -1.61
C TYR A 307 7.35 -24.68 -0.08
N GLY A 308 6.95 -25.75 0.58
CA GLY A 308 7.14 -25.91 2.02
C GLY A 308 7.30 -27.38 2.42
N VAL A 309 7.86 -27.58 3.62
CA VAL A 309 7.93 -28.88 4.29
C VAL A 309 7.34 -28.70 5.68
N LYS A 310 6.36 -29.51 6.04
CA LYS A 310 5.76 -29.56 7.38
C LYS A 310 5.72 -31.02 7.82
N ASP A 311 6.21 -31.31 9.00
CA ASP A 311 6.27 -32.67 9.59
C ASP A 311 6.93 -33.73 8.67
N GLY A 312 7.97 -33.29 7.92
CA GLY A 312 8.69 -34.16 6.99
C GLY A 312 7.98 -34.42 5.65
N VAL A 313 6.86 -33.75 5.37
CA VAL A 313 6.09 -33.88 4.13
C VAL A 313 6.18 -32.59 3.31
N ALA A 314 6.57 -32.73 2.04
CA ALA A 314 6.63 -31.61 1.11
C ALA A 314 5.24 -31.28 0.57
N HIS A 315 4.97 -29.98 0.38
CA HIS A 315 3.72 -29.51 -0.20
C HIS A 315 3.94 -28.29 -1.10
N LEU A 316 3.06 -28.10 -2.07
CA LEU A 316 2.99 -26.94 -2.94
C LEU A 316 1.76 -26.09 -2.59
N ARG A 317 1.91 -24.77 -2.67
CA ARG A 317 0.81 -23.83 -2.46
C ARG A 317 0.82 -22.75 -3.51
N ILE A 318 -0.37 -22.20 -3.77
CA ILE A 318 -0.58 -20.94 -4.48
C ILE A 318 -0.90 -19.91 -3.42
N GLU A 319 -0.15 -18.82 -3.41
CA GLU A 319 -0.34 -17.70 -2.49
C GLU A 319 -0.88 -16.50 -3.26
N ALA A 320 -2.13 -16.12 -2.98
CA ALA A 320 -2.78 -14.95 -3.56
C ALA A 320 -2.51 -13.72 -2.69
N ARG A 321 -1.75 -12.75 -3.19
CA ARG A 321 -1.21 -11.58 -2.47
C ARG A 321 -1.92 -10.26 -2.80
N ALA A 322 -2.87 -10.29 -3.71
CA ALA A 322 -3.48 -9.07 -4.24
C ALA A 322 -4.44 -8.39 -3.25
N LEU A 323 -5.02 -9.12 -2.31
CA LEU A 323 -6.03 -8.57 -1.41
C LEU A 323 -5.41 -7.59 -0.40
N PRO A 324 -6.02 -6.41 -0.20
CA PRO A 324 -5.63 -5.48 0.85
C PRO A 324 -6.00 -6.00 2.24
N ALA A 325 -5.30 -5.52 3.26
CA ALA A 325 -5.75 -5.65 4.64
C ALA A 325 -7.04 -4.86 4.87
N GLY A 326 -7.96 -5.41 5.64
CA GLY A 326 -9.25 -4.81 6.00
C GLY A 326 -10.32 -4.86 4.89
N PRO A 327 -11.40 -4.08 5.03
CA PRO A 327 -11.69 -3.11 6.11
C PRO A 327 -11.94 -3.73 7.49
N THR A 328 -12.56 -4.90 7.60
CA THR A 328 -12.75 -5.67 8.84
C THR A 328 -12.35 -7.12 8.64
N VAL A 329 -12.12 -7.83 9.73
CA VAL A 329 -11.86 -9.28 9.69
C VAL A 329 -12.98 -10.03 8.94
N THR A 330 -14.23 -9.68 9.23
CA THR A 330 -15.38 -10.29 8.53
C THR A 330 -15.37 -10.02 7.03
N ASP A 331 -14.98 -8.82 6.60
CA ASP A 331 -14.82 -8.47 5.17
C ASP A 331 -13.70 -9.30 4.51
N GLU A 332 -12.59 -9.52 5.21
CA GLU A 332 -11.45 -10.30 4.72
C GLU A 332 -11.80 -11.78 4.56
N ILE A 333 -12.50 -12.36 5.55
CA ILE A 333 -12.95 -13.76 5.47
C ILE A 333 -14.01 -13.92 4.36
N ALA A 334 -14.89 -12.94 4.15
CA ALA A 334 -15.80 -12.94 3.02
C ALA A 334 -15.02 -12.92 1.68
N ASN A 335 -13.97 -12.11 1.55
CA ASN A 335 -13.11 -12.10 0.36
C ASN A 335 -12.42 -13.45 0.14
N ALA A 336 -11.92 -14.09 1.21
CA ALA A 336 -11.34 -15.43 1.16
C ALA A 336 -12.37 -16.48 0.71
N THR A 337 -13.57 -16.42 1.25
CA THR A 337 -14.68 -17.31 0.89
C THR A 337 -15.00 -17.21 -0.62
N PHE A 338 -15.01 -15.99 -1.16
CA PHE A 338 -15.21 -15.75 -2.59
C PHE A 338 -14.09 -16.36 -3.43
N PHE A 339 -12.84 -16.10 -3.06
CA PHE A 339 -11.67 -16.65 -3.77
C PHE A 339 -11.70 -18.18 -3.81
N TYR A 340 -11.84 -18.85 -2.66
CA TYR A 340 -11.83 -20.31 -2.62
C TYR A 340 -13.05 -20.95 -3.29
N GLY A 341 -14.23 -20.31 -3.16
CA GLY A 341 -15.44 -20.74 -3.84
C GLY A 341 -15.31 -20.71 -5.36
N LEU A 342 -14.75 -19.63 -5.90
CA LEU A 342 -14.46 -19.50 -7.34
C LEU A 342 -13.39 -20.50 -7.80
N MET A 343 -12.31 -20.65 -7.03
CA MET A 343 -11.24 -21.60 -7.34
C MET A 343 -11.78 -23.02 -7.48
N THR A 344 -12.67 -23.44 -6.57
CA THR A 344 -13.28 -24.77 -6.60
C THR A 344 -14.22 -24.93 -7.79
N ALA A 345 -15.14 -23.98 -8.01
CA ALA A 345 -16.15 -24.12 -9.07
C ALA A 345 -15.56 -24.02 -10.47
N LEU A 346 -14.62 -23.08 -10.69
CA LEU A 346 -14.00 -22.91 -12.00
C LEU A 346 -13.07 -24.07 -12.37
N ALA A 347 -12.47 -24.74 -11.38
CA ALA A 347 -11.65 -25.93 -11.64
C ALA A 347 -12.45 -27.07 -12.23
N GLU A 348 -13.73 -27.20 -11.88
CA GLU A 348 -14.67 -28.18 -12.48
C GLU A 348 -15.11 -27.73 -13.87
N ASP A 349 -15.51 -26.46 -14.03
CA ASP A 349 -16.06 -25.96 -15.28
C ASP A 349 -15.00 -25.80 -16.38
N TYR A 350 -13.75 -25.48 -15.99
CA TYR A 350 -12.64 -25.17 -16.89
C TYR A 350 -11.36 -25.90 -16.45
N PRO A 351 -11.22 -27.19 -16.73
CA PRO A 351 -9.99 -27.96 -16.42
C PRO A 351 -8.73 -27.31 -17.06
N ASP A 352 -8.89 -26.67 -18.19
CA ASP A 352 -7.86 -25.85 -18.84
C ASP A 352 -8.43 -24.49 -19.25
N ILE A 353 -8.24 -23.49 -18.41
CA ILE A 353 -8.73 -22.12 -18.66
C ILE A 353 -8.06 -21.44 -19.88
N ARG A 354 -6.90 -21.94 -20.33
CA ARG A 354 -6.15 -21.41 -21.48
C ARG A 354 -6.95 -21.52 -22.79
N GLU A 355 -7.84 -22.50 -22.89
CA GLU A 355 -8.73 -22.68 -24.03
C GLU A 355 -9.88 -21.66 -24.05
N ALA A 356 -10.17 -21.05 -22.91
CA ALA A 356 -11.36 -20.22 -22.72
C ALA A 356 -11.07 -18.73 -22.51
N MET A 357 -9.81 -18.35 -22.19
CA MET A 357 -9.43 -16.96 -21.91
C MET A 357 -7.99 -16.68 -22.32
N GLN A 358 -7.76 -15.50 -22.89
CA GLN A 358 -6.41 -15.02 -23.19
C GLN A 358 -5.73 -14.51 -21.90
N PHE A 359 -4.43 -14.74 -21.76
CA PHE A 359 -3.67 -14.27 -20.59
C PHE A 359 -3.71 -12.75 -20.43
N ASP A 360 -3.63 -12.01 -21.53
CA ASP A 360 -3.65 -10.56 -21.53
C ASP A 360 -5.00 -10.01 -21.05
N ASP A 361 -6.12 -10.70 -21.29
CA ASP A 361 -7.42 -10.33 -20.74
C ASP A 361 -7.44 -10.46 -19.22
N ALA A 362 -6.93 -11.57 -18.67
CA ALA A 362 -6.83 -11.74 -17.22
C ALA A 362 -5.95 -10.66 -16.58
N LYS A 363 -4.81 -10.34 -17.20
CA LYS A 363 -3.90 -9.30 -16.75
C LYS A 363 -4.52 -7.90 -16.83
N ASN A 364 -5.20 -7.57 -17.93
CA ASN A 364 -5.89 -6.31 -18.10
C ASN A 364 -7.01 -6.15 -17.08
N ASN A 365 -7.82 -7.19 -16.87
CA ASN A 365 -8.87 -7.21 -15.86
C ASN A 365 -8.32 -6.92 -14.46
N PHE A 366 -7.16 -7.51 -14.10
CA PHE A 366 -6.51 -7.24 -12.82
C PHE A 366 -6.13 -5.76 -12.66
N VAL A 367 -5.53 -5.15 -13.68
CA VAL A 367 -5.16 -3.73 -13.66
C VAL A 367 -6.41 -2.84 -13.58
N GLN A 368 -7.46 -3.16 -14.35
CA GLN A 368 -8.73 -2.43 -14.30
C GLN A 368 -9.39 -2.55 -12.92
N ALA A 369 -9.42 -3.76 -12.33
CA ALA A 369 -9.92 -3.97 -10.97
C ALA A 369 -9.20 -3.09 -9.95
N ALA A 370 -7.86 -3.03 -10.01
CA ALA A 370 -7.08 -2.17 -9.12
C ALA A 370 -7.38 -0.67 -9.32
N ARG A 371 -7.59 -0.23 -10.55
CA ARG A 371 -7.87 1.17 -10.86
C ARG A 371 -9.27 1.61 -10.44
N LEU A 372 -10.29 0.79 -10.75
CA LEU A 372 -11.70 1.21 -10.77
C LEU A 372 -12.61 0.36 -9.86
N GLY A 373 -12.11 -0.72 -9.24
CA GLY A 373 -12.91 -1.60 -8.40
C GLY A 373 -14.15 -2.13 -9.13
N LEU A 374 -15.30 -2.02 -8.52
CA LEU A 374 -16.58 -2.47 -9.09
C LEU A 374 -17.04 -1.71 -10.34
N GLN A 375 -16.41 -0.58 -10.67
CA GLN A 375 -16.70 0.20 -11.89
C GLN A 375 -15.88 -0.28 -13.09
N SER A 376 -15.04 -1.30 -12.93
CA SER A 376 -14.21 -1.88 -14.00
C SER A 376 -15.05 -2.51 -15.10
N GLN A 377 -14.48 -2.52 -16.31
CA GLN A 377 -14.96 -3.34 -17.43
C GLN A 377 -14.00 -4.53 -17.56
N PHE A 378 -14.55 -5.72 -17.69
CA PHE A 378 -13.81 -6.97 -17.83
C PHE A 378 -14.12 -7.67 -19.16
N THR A 379 -13.06 -8.10 -19.84
CA THR A 379 -13.17 -9.13 -20.88
C THR A 379 -13.05 -10.49 -20.18
N TRP A 380 -14.18 -11.19 -20.05
CA TRP A 380 -14.29 -12.42 -19.31
C TRP A 380 -14.15 -13.67 -20.20
N ILE A 381 -14.31 -14.82 -19.62
CA ILE A 381 -14.22 -16.13 -20.29
C ILE A 381 -15.02 -16.14 -21.59
N LYS A 382 -14.41 -16.66 -22.67
CA LYS A 382 -14.92 -16.68 -24.06
C LYS A 382 -15.13 -15.28 -24.66
N GLY A 383 -14.34 -14.30 -24.21
CA GLY A 383 -14.36 -12.93 -24.76
C GLY A 383 -15.62 -12.13 -24.43
N ARG A 384 -16.43 -12.56 -23.46
CA ARG A 384 -17.64 -11.82 -23.05
C ARG A 384 -17.26 -10.57 -22.23
N GLU A 385 -17.91 -9.47 -22.52
CA GLU A 385 -17.69 -8.21 -21.83
C GLU A 385 -18.75 -7.97 -20.74
N TYR A 386 -18.29 -7.54 -19.57
CA TYR A 386 -19.13 -7.20 -18.41
C TYR A 386 -18.59 -6.01 -17.66
N THR A 387 -19.47 -5.27 -16.98
CA THR A 387 -19.00 -4.52 -15.82
C THR A 387 -18.64 -5.50 -14.70
N ALA A 388 -17.62 -5.16 -13.88
CA ALA A 388 -17.23 -6.02 -12.75
C ALA A 388 -18.44 -6.34 -11.85
N LYS A 389 -19.28 -5.31 -11.57
CA LYS A 389 -20.50 -5.48 -10.77
C LYS A 389 -21.47 -6.50 -11.37
N GLN A 390 -21.75 -6.41 -12.69
CA GLN A 390 -22.64 -7.37 -13.36
C GLN A 390 -22.09 -8.79 -13.32
N LEU A 391 -20.83 -8.97 -13.68
CA LEU A 391 -20.17 -10.26 -13.65
C LEU A 391 -20.24 -10.89 -12.25
N ILE A 392 -19.85 -10.14 -11.23
CA ILE A 392 -19.82 -10.61 -9.86
C ILE A 392 -21.23 -11.01 -9.38
N THR A 393 -22.23 -10.14 -9.58
CA THR A 393 -23.57 -10.38 -9.04
C THR A 393 -24.35 -11.45 -9.81
N GLN A 394 -24.20 -11.50 -11.14
CA GLN A 394 -25.02 -12.39 -11.98
C GLN A 394 -24.41 -13.77 -12.18
N GLU A 395 -23.08 -13.88 -12.22
CA GLU A 395 -22.39 -15.13 -12.53
C GLU A 395 -21.53 -15.64 -11.36
N LEU A 396 -20.68 -14.78 -10.79
CA LEU A 396 -19.59 -15.27 -9.92
C LEU A 396 -20.02 -15.56 -8.48
N LEU A 397 -20.92 -14.81 -7.88
CA LEU A 397 -21.43 -15.10 -6.53
C LEU A 397 -22.24 -16.41 -6.50
N PRO A 398 -23.18 -16.68 -7.46
CA PRO A 398 -23.82 -17.99 -7.56
C PRO A 398 -22.81 -19.13 -7.79
N LEU A 399 -21.78 -18.88 -8.62
CA LEU A 399 -20.73 -19.84 -8.91
C LEU A 399 -19.90 -20.16 -7.65
N ALA A 400 -19.51 -19.15 -6.88
CA ALA A 400 -18.79 -19.33 -5.63
C ALA A 400 -19.59 -20.15 -4.61
N ARG A 401 -20.90 -19.88 -4.46
CA ARG A 401 -21.79 -20.68 -3.62
C ARG A 401 -21.80 -22.17 -4.03
N ARG A 402 -21.82 -22.45 -5.35
CA ARG A 402 -21.75 -23.83 -5.85
C ARG A 402 -20.41 -24.49 -5.47
N GLY A 403 -19.29 -23.79 -5.70
CA GLY A 403 -17.96 -24.33 -5.38
C GLY A 403 -17.78 -24.59 -3.89
N LEU A 404 -18.27 -23.70 -3.02
CA LEU A 404 -18.22 -23.89 -1.57
C LEU A 404 -19.06 -25.09 -1.11
N LYS A 405 -20.25 -25.27 -1.68
CA LYS A 405 -21.08 -26.45 -1.42
C LYS A 405 -20.37 -27.74 -1.85
N HIS A 406 -19.74 -27.72 -3.03
CA HIS A 406 -18.95 -28.86 -3.52
C HIS A 406 -17.76 -29.17 -2.59
N ALA A 407 -17.09 -28.15 -2.07
CA ALA A 407 -16.01 -28.30 -1.08
C ALA A 407 -16.51 -28.76 0.31
N GLY A 408 -17.81 -28.93 0.51
CA GLY A 408 -18.40 -29.36 1.79
C GLY A 408 -18.32 -28.29 2.89
N VAL A 409 -18.29 -27.02 2.53
CA VAL A 409 -18.34 -25.89 3.49
C VAL A 409 -19.71 -25.83 4.15
N ASP A 410 -19.74 -25.50 5.44
CA ASP A 410 -20.96 -25.37 6.23
C ASP A 410 -21.93 -24.36 5.58
N PRO A 411 -23.22 -24.71 5.41
CA PRO A 411 -24.20 -23.81 4.80
C PRO A 411 -24.32 -22.46 5.50
N HIS A 412 -24.15 -22.41 6.82
CA HIS A 412 -24.18 -21.15 7.58
C HIS A 412 -23.02 -20.24 7.17
N ASP A 413 -21.80 -20.77 7.04
CA ASP A 413 -20.63 -20.01 6.59
C ASP A 413 -20.84 -19.47 5.15
N ILE A 414 -21.37 -20.32 4.26
CA ILE A 414 -21.69 -19.92 2.88
C ILE A 414 -22.68 -18.76 2.87
N ASP A 415 -23.80 -18.89 3.58
CA ASP A 415 -24.85 -17.89 3.58
C ASP A 415 -24.39 -16.59 4.23
N HIS A 416 -23.61 -16.68 5.31
CA HIS A 416 -23.10 -15.52 6.02
C HIS A 416 -22.11 -14.72 5.16
N TYR A 417 -21.01 -15.36 4.69
CA TYR A 417 -19.94 -14.62 4.02
C TYR A 417 -20.28 -14.23 2.59
N VAL A 418 -20.96 -15.11 1.83
CA VAL A 418 -21.42 -14.75 0.49
C VAL A 418 -22.52 -13.71 0.54
N GLY A 419 -23.40 -13.73 1.56
CA GLY A 419 -24.39 -12.68 1.79
C GLY A 419 -23.76 -11.29 2.00
N ILE A 420 -22.64 -11.20 2.73
CA ILE A 420 -21.86 -9.95 2.89
C ILE A 420 -21.37 -9.43 1.54
N LEU A 421 -20.88 -10.32 0.68
CA LEU A 421 -20.39 -9.95 -0.66
C LEU A 421 -21.53 -9.50 -1.58
N GLU A 422 -22.69 -10.15 -1.50
CA GLU A 422 -23.91 -9.78 -2.23
C GLU A 422 -24.37 -8.37 -1.84
N GLU A 423 -24.46 -8.08 -0.55
CA GLU A 423 -24.82 -6.74 -0.04
C GLU A 423 -23.77 -5.69 -0.44
N ARG A 424 -22.47 -6.01 -0.32
CA ARG A 424 -21.36 -5.12 -0.73
C ARG A 424 -21.43 -4.81 -2.23
N ALA A 425 -21.64 -5.82 -3.06
CA ALA A 425 -21.79 -5.64 -4.51
C ALA A 425 -23.05 -4.82 -4.85
N HIS A 426 -24.15 -5.04 -4.13
CA HIS A 426 -25.41 -4.30 -4.32
C HIS A 426 -25.24 -2.82 -3.99
N THR A 427 -24.75 -2.49 -2.79
CA THR A 427 -24.51 -1.11 -2.34
C THR A 427 -23.38 -0.43 -3.12
N GLY A 428 -22.44 -1.21 -3.66
CA GLY A 428 -21.22 -0.71 -4.28
C GLY A 428 -20.23 -0.09 -3.29
N GLN A 429 -20.44 -0.23 -1.98
CA GLN A 429 -19.57 0.34 -0.96
C GLN A 429 -18.48 -0.65 -0.55
N THR A 430 -17.35 -0.58 -1.25
CA THR A 430 -16.07 -1.19 -0.84
C THR A 430 -15.35 -0.28 0.16
N GLY A 431 -14.27 -0.76 0.78
CA GLY A 431 -13.42 0.08 1.61
C GLY A 431 -12.93 1.34 0.88
N ALA A 432 -12.48 1.19 -0.36
CA ALA A 432 -12.03 2.32 -1.17
C ALA A 432 -13.14 3.35 -1.42
N VAL A 433 -14.33 2.91 -1.75
CA VAL A 433 -15.49 3.81 -1.95
C VAL A 433 -15.85 4.52 -0.65
N TRP A 434 -15.84 3.82 0.48
CA TRP A 434 -16.09 4.43 1.78
C TRP A 434 -15.06 5.52 2.11
N PHE A 435 -13.75 5.26 1.90
CA PHE A 435 -12.70 6.25 2.09
C PHE A 435 -12.93 7.49 1.22
N LEU A 436 -13.17 7.31 -0.08
CA LEU A 436 -13.36 8.42 -1.01
C LEU A 436 -14.62 9.26 -0.69
N ARG A 437 -15.72 8.62 -0.33
CA ARG A 437 -16.95 9.30 0.11
C ARG A 437 -16.73 10.07 1.41
N SER A 438 -15.99 9.51 2.36
CA SER A 438 -15.64 10.15 3.61
C SER A 438 -14.75 11.39 3.39
N VAL A 439 -13.73 11.30 2.53
CA VAL A 439 -12.92 12.48 2.15
C VAL A 439 -13.78 13.56 1.51
N ALA A 440 -14.70 13.18 0.60
CA ALA A 440 -15.61 14.13 -0.05
C ALA A 440 -16.56 14.81 0.97
N SER A 441 -17.07 14.05 1.95
CA SER A 441 -17.91 14.57 3.04
C SER A 441 -17.17 15.59 3.93
N MET A 442 -15.89 15.37 4.19
CA MET A 442 -15.06 16.29 4.98
C MET A 442 -14.76 17.60 4.22
N GLY A 443 -14.81 17.59 2.89
CA GLY A 443 -14.60 18.75 2.03
C GLY A 443 -13.26 19.45 2.31
N THR A 444 -13.31 20.76 2.53
CA THR A 444 -12.15 21.60 2.87
C THR A 444 -12.02 21.91 4.36
N GLN A 445 -12.80 21.25 5.22
CA GLN A 445 -12.76 21.48 6.67
C GLN A 445 -11.44 20.97 7.27
N GLY A 446 -10.79 21.80 8.06
CA GLY A 446 -9.50 21.49 8.65
C GLY A 446 -8.37 21.36 7.63
N THR A 447 -7.18 20.96 8.09
CA THR A 447 -6.04 20.68 7.21
C THR A 447 -6.16 19.30 6.54
N LEU A 448 -5.39 19.06 5.49
CA LEU A 448 -5.31 17.74 4.88
C LEU A 448 -4.90 16.68 5.92
N ASP A 449 -3.89 16.99 6.71
CA ASP A 449 -3.41 16.14 7.80
C ASP A 449 -4.52 15.80 8.81
N HIS A 450 -5.30 16.81 9.22
CA HIS A 450 -6.42 16.61 10.16
C HIS A 450 -7.48 15.68 9.57
N ARG A 451 -7.87 15.89 8.31
CA ARG A 451 -8.83 15.01 7.62
C ARG A 451 -8.33 13.57 7.52
N MET A 452 -7.06 13.35 7.18
CA MET A 452 -6.49 12.00 7.06
C MET A 452 -6.42 11.28 8.42
N ARG A 453 -6.05 11.98 9.49
CA ARG A 453 -6.07 11.42 10.85
C ARG A 453 -7.50 11.11 11.33
N THR A 454 -8.44 12.03 11.08
CA THR A 454 -9.87 11.79 11.39
C THR A 454 -10.37 10.56 10.68
N LEU A 455 -10.03 10.40 9.40
CA LEU A 455 -10.41 9.23 8.60
C LEU A 455 -9.81 7.93 9.16
N THR A 456 -8.54 7.95 9.56
CA THR A 456 -7.86 6.81 10.20
C THR A 456 -8.53 6.41 11.51
N LEU A 457 -8.84 7.38 12.38
CA LEU A 457 -9.51 7.12 13.65
C LEU A 457 -10.97 6.68 13.46
N ALA A 458 -11.66 7.23 12.46
CA ALA A 458 -13.00 6.79 12.08
C ALA A 458 -13.01 5.33 11.59
N THR A 459 -12.00 4.92 10.82
CA THR A 459 -11.79 3.53 10.42
C THR A 459 -11.60 2.63 11.64
N LEU A 460 -10.70 3.02 12.57
CA LEU A 460 -10.45 2.27 13.79
C LEU A 460 -11.73 2.08 14.65
N ARG A 461 -12.56 3.12 14.76
CA ARG A 461 -13.84 3.02 15.48
C ARG A 461 -14.79 2.00 14.85
N ARG A 462 -14.93 2.03 13.53
CA ARG A 462 -15.80 1.12 12.78
C ARG A 462 -15.31 -0.33 12.81
N GLN A 463 -14.01 -0.54 12.74
CA GLN A 463 -13.42 -1.88 12.87
C GLN A 463 -13.76 -2.53 14.24
N ARG A 464 -13.86 -1.73 15.30
CA ARG A 464 -14.25 -2.22 16.65
C ARG A 464 -15.69 -2.73 16.72
N THR A 465 -16.59 -2.27 15.83
CA THR A 465 -17.96 -2.77 15.76
C THR A 465 -18.07 -4.11 15.05
N SER A 466 -17.06 -4.49 14.28
CA SER A 466 -17.04 -5.68 13.44
C SER A 466 -18.11 -5.70 12.34
N GLU A 467 -18.82 -4.61 12.12
CA GLU A 467 -19.79 -4.50 11.02
C GLU A 467 -19.08 -4.45 9.67
N PRO A 468 -19.54 -5.19 8.66
CA PRO A 468 -18.98 -5.14 7.31
C PRO A 468 -19.06 -3.74 6.71
N VAL A 469 -18.06 -3.39 5.88
CA VAL A 469 -17.85 -2.04 5.35
C VAL A 469 -19.04 -1.47 4.58
N HIS A 470 -19.83 -2.30 3.94
CA HIS A 470 -20.99 -1.85 3.17
C HIS A 470 -22.11 -1.26 4.04
N ARG A 471 -22.06 -1.46 5.37
CA ARG A 471 -22.96 -0.87 6.36
C ARG A 471 -22.41 0.36 7.07
N TRP A 472 -21.16 0.73 6.80
CA TRP A 472 -20.53 1.87 7.45
C TRP A 472 -21.10 3.20 6.97
N ASP A 473 -21.49 4.05 7.91
CA ASP A 473 -21.78 5.44 7.63
C ASP A 473 -20.52 6.20 7.22
N VAL A 474 -20.68 7.20 6.36
CA VAL A 474 -19.61 8.07 5.90
C VAL A 474 -19.00 8.83 7.08
N ALA A 475 -17.69 8.84 7.20
CA ALA A 475 -17.00 9.61 8.22
C ALA A 475 -17.05 11.12 7.95
N THR A 476 -17.16 11.90 9.00
CA THR A 476 -17.24 13.37 8.94
C THR A 476 -16.23 14.02 9.88
N MET A 477 -15.97 15.32 9.71
CA MET A 477 -15.12 16.07 10.64
C MET A 477 -15.69 16.21 12.05
N ALA A 478 -16.97 15.92 12.26
CA ALA A 478 -17.54 15.84 13.60
C ALA A 478 -16.99 14.65 14.43
N GLU A 479 -16.38 13.66 13.75
CA GLU A 479 -15.70 12.54 14.37
C GLU A 479 -14.22 12.81 14.72
N ALA A 480 -13.72 14.00 14.45
CA ALA A 480 -12.34 14.36 14.73
C ALA A 480 -12.07 14.33 16.23
N ASP A 481 -11.13 13.48 16.66
CA ASP A 481 -10.61 13.52 18.02
C ASP A 481 -9.61 14.68 18.14
N SER A 482 -9.77 15.45 19.19
CA SER A 482 -8.87 16.49 19.66
C SER A 482 -8.11 17.26 18.57
N TRP A 483 -8.67 18.40 18.16
CA TRP A 483 -8.02 19.45 17.38
C TRP A 483 -6.64 19.87 17.94
N ARG A 484 -6.37 19.58 19.23
CA ARG A 484 -5.13 19.93 19.97
C ARG A 484 -3.86 19.39 19.32
N PHE A 485 -3.95 18.31 18.53
CA PHE A 485 -2.79 17.72 17.84
C PHE A 485 -2.64 18.17 16.38
N SER A 486 -3.56 19.02 15.87
CA SER A 486 -3.63 19.36 14.45
C SER A 486 -2.67 20.46 14.02
N PHE A 487 -2.07 21.17 14.97
CA PHE A 487 -1.27 22.37 14.71
C PHE A 487 0.04 22.40 15.51
N LEU A 488 0.56 21.23 15.87
CA LEU A 488 1.80 21.16 16.66
C LEU A 488 3.05 21.40 15.80
N ARG A 489 3.02 21.03 14.52
CA ARG A 489 4.15 21.12 13.60
C ARG A 489 3.76 21.82 12.31
N VAL A 490 4.72 22.51 11.70
CA VAL A 490 4.54 23.25 10.44
C VAL A 490 3.98 22.40 9.32
N GLY A 491 4.49 21.18 9.13
CA GLY A 491 4.06 20.26 8.08
C GLY A 491 2.58 19.86 8.12
N GLN A 492 1.90 20.07 9.27
CA GLN A 492 0.49 19.72 9.42
C GLN A 492 -0.46 20.74 8.75
N PHE A 493 0.01 21.98 8.52
CA PHE A 493 -0.84 23.07 7.99
C PHE A 493 -0.12 24.00 6.99
N MET A 494 1.14 23.74 6.63
CA MET A 494 1.83 24.47 5.58
C MET A 494 1.10 24.37 4.24
N THR A 495 1.19 25.38 3.41
CA THR A 495 0.74 25.36 2.03
C THR A 495 1.74 24.59 1.17
N THR A 496 1.30 23.55 0.46
CA THR A 496 2.14 22.70 -0.40
C THR A 496 1.88 22.88 -1.89
N ASP A 497 0.74 23.45 -2.27
CA ASP A 497 0.42 23.85 -3.64
C ASP A 497 0.99 25.23 -3.89
N LEU A 498 2.23 25.28 -4.37
CA LEU A 498 3.03 26.50 -4.42
C LEU A 498 3.10 27.06 -5.84
N PHE A 499 3.02 28.37 -5.90
CA PHE A 499 3.41 29.14 -7.09
C PHE A 499 4.88 29.56 -6.91
N THR A 500 5.75 29.05 -7.77
CA THR A 500 7.19 29.32 -7.75
C THR A 500 7.66 29.91 -9.07
N VAL A 501 8.82 30.56 -9.06
CA VAL A 501 9.49 31.09 -10.25
C VAL A 501 10.95 30.71 -10.24
N ARG A 502 11.62 30.87 -11.39
CA ARG A 502 13.06 30.65 -11.55
C ARG A 502 13.84 31.95 -11.48
N PRO A 503 15.14 31.92 -11.17
CA PRO A 503 15.99 33.13 -11.13
C PRO A 503 15.98 33.96 -12.42
N GLY A 504 15.82 33.28 -13.58
CA GLY A 504 15.79 33.92 -14.90
C GLY A 504 14.44 34.49 -15.32
N ASP A 505 13.36 34.20 -14.58
CA ASP A 505 12.02 34.70 -14.92
C ASP A 505 11.95 36.23 -14.71
N GLY A 506 11.06 36.89 -15.46
CA GLY A 506 10.84 38.32 -15.34
C GLY A 506 9.98 38.67 -14.12
N ILE A 507 10.28 39.83 -13.47
CA ILE A 507 9.50 40.35 -12.35
C ILE A 507 8.04 40.62 -12.71
N ASP A 508 7.74 40.87 -14.00
CA ASP A 508 6.38 41.09 -14.49
C ASP A 508 5.52 39.85 -14.28
N LEU A 509 6.08 38.64 -14.50
CA LEU A 509 5.40 37.38 -14.19
C LEU A 509 5.09 37.30 -12.69
N VAL A 510 6.08 37.61 -11.82
CA VAL A 510 5.89 37.57 -10.37
C VAL A 510 4.80 38.54 -9.91
N ALA A 511 4.79 39.77 -10.45
CA ALA A 511 3.79 40.79 -10.13
C ALA A 511 2.38 40.36 -10.51
N ASN A 512 2.22 39.77 -11.71
CA ASN A 512 0.97 39.23 -12.17
C ASN A 512 0.52 38.02 -11.33
N MET A 513 1.41 37.07 -11.04
CA MET A 513 1.12 35.94 -10.16
C MET A 513 0.64 36.39 -8.77
N MET A 514 1.33 37.37 -8.19
CA MET A 514 0.92 37.95 -6.90
C MET A 514 -0.47 38.56 -6.95
N THR A 515 -0.83 39.20 -8.06
CA THR A 515 -2.15 39.83 -8.26
C THR A 515 -3.23 38.75 -8.50
N TRP A 516 -3.01 37.83 -9.42
CA TRP A 516 -3.99 36.81 -9.80
C TRP A 516 -4.29 35.82 -8.67
N GLN A 517 -3.25 35.46 -7.89
CA GLN A 517 -3.34 34.47 -6.82
C GLN A 517 -3.41 35.09 -5.42
N THR A 518 -3.45 36.43 -5.32
CA THR A 518 -3.48 37.16 -4.05
C THR A 518 -2.30 36.79 -3.14
N LEU A 519 -1.11 36.62 -3.73
CA LEU A 519 0.12 36.26 -3.04
C LEU A 519 0.91 37.50 -2.63
N ARG A 520 1.62 37.42 -1.48
CA ARG A 520 2.56 38.45 -1.03
C ARG A 520 4.02 38.03 -1.11
N HIS A 521 4.25 36.71 -1.29
CA HIS A 521 5.56 36.10 -1.38
C HIS A 521 5.53 34.99 -2.43
N VAL A 522 6.57 34.92 -3.27
CA VAL A 522 6.76 33.89 -4.27
C VAL A 522 8.15 33.31 -4.09
N PRO A 523 8.28 32.02 -3.75
CA PRO A 523 9.56 31.34 -3.68
C PRO A 523 10.20 31.22 -5.06
N VAL A 524 11.54 31.22 -5.06
CA VAL A 524 12.36 31.03 -6.25
C VAL A 524 13.11 29.71 -6.15
N GLU A 525 12.90 28.84 -7.12
CA GLU A 525 13.54 27.53 -7.19
C GLU A 525 14.48 27.45 -8.39
N ASP A 526 15.54 26.64 -8.26
CA ASP A 526 16.36 26.24 -9.40
C ASP A 526 15.75 25.05 -10.17
N ASP A 527 16.44 24.59 -11.21
CA ASP A 527 15.97 23.47 -12.04
C ASP A 527 15.92 22.13 -11.30
N GLU A 528 16.60 22.02 -10.16
CA GLU A 528 16.61 20.86 -9.27
C GLU A 528 15.55 20.94 -8.16
N GLY A 529 14.76 22.02 -8.09
CA GLY A 529 13.72 22.23 -7.08
C GLY A 529 14.28 22.68 -5.71
N ARG A 530 15.51 23.21 -5.68
CA ARG A 530 16.10 23.77 -4.47
C ARG A 530 15.67 25.22 -4.30
N LEU A 531 15.40 25.60 -3.08
CA LEU A 531 15.06 26.99 -2.75
C LEU A 531 16.29 27.89 -2.86
N VAL A 532 16.31 28.81 -3.83
CA VAL A 532 17.41 29.75 -4.06
C VAL A 532 17.08 31.20 -3.73
N GLY A 533 15.79 31.54 -3.55
CA GLY A 533 15.38 32.88 -3.25
C GLY A 533 13.91 33.01 -2.85
N LEU A 534 13.55 34.25 -2.45
CA LEU A 534 12.16 34.62 -2.16
C LEU A 534 11.92 36.07 -2.63
N VAL A 535 10.88 36.27 -3.43
CA VAL A 535 10.41 37.61 -3.83
C VAL A 535 9.20 38.00 -2.99
N SER A 536 9.20 39.18 -2.42
CA SER A 536 8.06 39.75 -1.70
C SER A 536 7.43 40.90 -2.46
N SER A 537 6.14 41.16 -2.26
CA SER A 537 5.45 42.32 -2.83
C SER A 537 6.13 43.64 -2.44
N ARG A 538 6.74 43.72 -1.23
CA ARG A 538 7.54 44.88 -0.81
C ARG A 538 8.79 45.08 -1.67
N ALA A 539 9.42 44.01 -2.15
CA ALA A 539 10.58 44.11 -3.03
C ALA A 539 10.19 44.75 -4.37
N LEU A 540 9.04 44.38 -4.93
CA LEU A 540 8.51 44.97 -6.17
C LEU A 540 8.15 46.45 -5.98
N VAL A 541 7.47 46.79 -4.87
CA VAL A 541 7.15 48.21 -4.54
C VAL A 541 8.43 49.02 -4.37
N ARG A 542 9.47 48.51 -3.74
CA ARG A 542 10.78 49.19 -3.59
C ARG A 542 11.40 49.45 -4.95
N LEU A 543 11.40 48.51 -5.86
CA LEU A 543 11.92 48.63 -7.22
C LEU A 543 11.28 49.80 -7.98
N ILE A 544 9.96 49.94 -7.83
CA ILE A 544 9.20 51.06 -8.41
C ILE A 544 9.58 52.38 -7.76
N ALA A 545 9.67 52.41 -6.42
CA ALA A 545 10.02 53.61 -5.67
C ALA A 545 11.45 54.12 -5.94
N GLU A 546 12.36 53.21 -6.27
CA GLU A 546 13.74 53.50 -6.66
C GLU A 546 13.89 53.94 -8.14
N GLY A 547 12.77 53.97 -8.90
CA GLY A 547 12.76 54.32 -10.33
C GLY A 547 13.48 53.30 -11.22
N ARG A 548 13.70 52.11 -10.75
CA ARG A 548 14.37 51.03 -11.48
C ARG A 548 13.48 50.22 -12.38
N TYR A 549 12.17 50.35 -12.24
CA TYR A 549 11.19 49.69 -13.07
C TYR A 549 10.64 50.62 -14.14
N ASP A 550 10.87 50.25 -15.41
CA ASP A 550 10.32 50.95 -16.56
C ASP A 550 9.58 49.89 -17.45
N PRO A 551 8.24 49.97 -17.56
CA PRO A 551 7.47 49.01 -18.35
C PRO A 551 7.82 48.97 -19.85
N ALA A 552 8.50 50.01 -20.37
CA ALA A 552 8.90 50.09 -21.78
C ALA A 552 10.30 49.49 -22.04
N SER A 553 11.05 49.19 -20.99
CA SER A 553 12.38 48.63 -21.07
C SER A 553 12.38 47.11 -20.95
N GLN A 554 13.56 46.48 -21.06
CA GLN A 554 13.72 45.05 -20.87
C GLN A 554 13.31 44.63 -19.46
N THR A 555 12.57 43.48 -19.34
CA THR A 555 12.12 42.96 -18.04
C THR A 555 13.32 42.62 -17.14
N ILE A 556 13.21 42.94 -15.86
CA ILE A 556 14.26 42.67 -14.85
C ILE A 556 14.13 41.20 -14.41
N PRO A 557 15.21 40.41 -14.41
CA PRO A 557 15.17 39.04 -13.93
C PRO A 557 14.94 38.96 -12.40
N VAL A 558 14.24 37.92 -11.97
CA VAL A 558 13.95 37.65 -10.54
C VAL A 558 15.21 37.60 -9.69
N SER A 559 16.32 37.10 -10.22
CA SER A 559 17.62 37.03 -9.53
C SER A 559 18.16 38.38 -9.02
N GLU A 560 17.78 39.50 -9.65
CA GLU A 560 18.20 40.85 -9.22
C GLU A 560 17.36 41.42 -8.08
N VAL A 561 16.18 40.81 -7.82
CA VAL A 561 15.19 41.36 -6.86
C VAL A 561 14.94 40.38 -5.69
N MET A 562 15.21 39.10 -5.89
CA MET A 562 14.99 38.08 -4.86
C MET A 562 15.94 38.27 -3.68
N LYS A 563 15.45 37.97 -2.48
CA LYS A 563 16.25 37.80 -1.29
C LYS A 563 16.83 36.40 -1.26
N THR A 564 18.14 36.25 -1.11
CA THR A 564 18.84 34.96 -1.08
C THR A 564 19.18 34.49 0.33
N SER A 565 19.35 35.43 1.28
CA SER A 565 19.55 35.07 2.70
C SER A 565 18.19 34.78 3.35
N LEU A 566 17.77 33.53 3.30
CA LEU A 566 16.45 33.10 3.73
C LEU A 566 16.49 32.47 5.13
N ILE A 567 15.43 32.72 5.89
CA ILE A 567 15.12 32.00 7.11
C ILE A 567 14.10 30.94 6.72
N THR A 568 14.43 29.70 6.97
CA THR A 568 13.61 28.53 6.61
C THR A 568 13.24 27.72 7.85
N VAL A 569 12.28 26.84 7.69
CA VAL A 569 11.88 25.82 8.67
C VAL A 569 11.73 24.48 7.96
N SER A 570 11.70 23.40 8.73
CA SER A 570 11.34 22.07 8.21
C SER A 570 9.87 21.76 8.51
N PRO A 571 9.26 20.74 7.86
CA PRO A 571 7.93 20.27 8.20
C PRO A 571 7.79 19.86 9.67
N GLU A 572 8.88 19.37 10.27
CA GLU A 572 8.93 18.91 11.66
C GLU A 572 9.10 20.05 12.68
N THR A 573 9.38 21.25 12.24
CA THR A 573 9.54 22.42 13.12
C THR A 573 8.25 22.64 13.92
N ALA A 574 8.40 22.84 15.24
CA ALA A 574 7.27 23.14 16.11
C ALA A 574 6.59 24.47 15.70
N THR A 575 5.27 24.51 15.73
CA THR A 575 4.50 25.71 15.35
C THR A 575 4.91 26.95 16.14
N LEU A 576 5.12 26.80 17.45
CA LEU A 576 5.56 27.91 18.30
C LEU A 576 6.95 28.43 17.90
N GLU A 577 7.87 27.55 17.50
CA GLU A 577 9.19 27.95 16.99
C GLU A 577 9.08 28.73 15.68
N ALA A 578 8.21 28.29 14.76
CA ALA A 578 7.96 28.99 13.51
C ALA A 578 7.38 30.38 13.76
N ILE A 579 6.42 30.52 14.68
CA ILE A 579 5.85 31.79 15.11
C ILE A 579 6.93 32.69 15.69
N GLU A 580 7.81 32.18 16.56
CA GLU A 580 8.88 32.94 17.18
C GLU A 580 9.90 33.41 16.13
N LYS A 581 10.28 32.58 15.17
CA LYS A 581 11.13 32.97 14.04
C LYS A 581 10.50 34.10 13.22
N MET A 582 9.20 34.04 12.90
CA MET A 582 8.50 35.10 12.18
C MET A 582 8.48 36.40 12.99
N ARG A 583 8.23 36.32 14.29
CA ARG A 583 8.17 37.50 15.21
C ARG A 583 9.52 38.14 15.38
N VAL A 584 10.57 37.38 15.70
CA VAL A 584 11.93 37.89 15.95
C VAL A 584 12.52 38.53 14.70
N HIS A 585 12.36 37.88 13.55
CA HIS A 585 12.92 38.38 12.29
C HIS A 585 12.00 39.31 11.52
N LYS A 586 10.78 39.57 12.05
CA LYS A 586 9.76 40.45 11.43
C LYS A 586 9.47 40.09 9.98
N ILE A 587 9.29 38.78 9.74
CA ILE A 587 8.97 38.21 8.42
C ILE A 587 7.58 37.59 8.43
N ALA A 588 6.86 37.77 7.32
CA ALA A 588 5.48 37.31 7.16
C ALA A 588 5.37 35.97 6.41
N CYS A 589 6.50 35.38 6.03
CA CYS A 589 6.56 34.15 5.29
C CYS A 589 7.85 33.38 5.64
N LEU A 590 7.71 32.09 5.88
CA LEU A 590 8.78 31.11 6.05
C LEU A 590 8.67 30.05 4.98
N PRO A 591 9.61 29.92 4.05
CA PRO A 591 9.73 28.75 3.22
C PRO A 591 10.02 27.53 4.08
N VAL A 592 9.36 26.42 3.75
CA VAL A 592 9.54 25.14 4.41
C VAL A 592 10.37 24.25 3.50
N VAL A 593 11.49 23.76 4.01
CA VAL A 593 12.45 22.97 3.24
C VAL A 593 12.68 21.60 3.87
N GLN A 594 12.89 20.60 3.05
CA GLN A 594 13.39 19.29 3.45
C GLN A 594 14.76 19.08 2.80
N GLY A 595 15.81 19.18 3.61
CA GLY A 595 17.15 19.41 3.10
C GLY A 595 17.26 20.79 2.47
N ASP A 596 17.57 20.86 1.18
CA ASP A 596 17.65 22.11 0.38
C ASP A 596 16.43 22.32 -0.54
N ARG A 597 15.48 21.37 -0.57
CA ARG A 597 14.30 21.42 -1.44
C ARG A 597 13.12 22.10 -0.78
N LEU A 598 12.46 22.94 -1.54
CA LEU A 598 11.21 23.58 -1.12
C LEU A 598 10.09 22.54 -1.09
N VAL A 599 9.41 22.37 0.05
CA VAL A 599 8.28 21.45 0.22
C VAL A 599 7.01 22.15 0.66
N GLY A 600 7.08 23.41 1.03
CA GLY A 600 5.93 24.17 1.47
C GLY A 600 6.28 25.63 1.81
N VAL A 601 5.26 26.37 2.19
CA VAL A 601 5.36 27.73 2.72
C VAL A 601 4.40 27.89 3.89
N ILE A 602 4.82 28.60 4.93
CA ILE A 602 3.94 29.06 6.00
C ILE A 602 3.94 30.59 6.04
N THR A 603 2.77 31.18 6.16
CA THR A 603 2.57 32.63 6.17
C THR A 603 1.80 33.08 7.41
N GLU A 604 1.79 34.39 7.69
CA GLU A 604 0.95 34.99 8.74
C GLU A 604 -0.54 34.64 8.54
N ARG A 605 -0.99 34.52 7.29
CA ARG A 605 -2.39 34.14 6.97
C ARG A 605 -2.71 32.72 7.45
N ASP A 606 -1.77 31.80 7.27
CA ASP A 606 -1.94 30.41 7.72
C ASP A 606 -2.03 30.37 9.26
N LEU A 607 -1.19 31.14 9.95
CA LEU A 607 -1.23 31.26 11.41
C LEU A 607 -2.52 31.93 11.91
N ILE A 608 -3.04 32.95 11.20
CA ILE A 608 -4.34 33.55 11.53
C ILE A 608 -5.46 32.51 11.38
N ASN A 609 -5.46 31.72 10.29
CA ASN A 609 -6.45 30.67 10.08
C ASN A 609 -6.36 29.58 11.16
N VAL A 610 -5.15 29.16 11.53
CA VAL A 610 -4.92 28.24 12.65
C VAL A 610 -5.46 28.82 13.95
N SER A 611 -5.13 30.08 14.25
CA SER A 611 -5.59 30.77 15.47
C SER A 611 -7.12 30.87 15.51
N ALA A 612 -7.76 31.22 14.40
CA ALA A 612 -9.22 31.29 14.30
C ALA A 612 -9.87 29.93 14.60
N GLN A 613 -9.34 28.85 14.04
CA GLN A 613 -9.84 27.49 14.30
C GLN A 613 -9.63 27.07 15.76
N LEU A 614 -8.49 27.40 16.36
CA LEU A 614 -8.21 27.14 17.77
C LEU A 614 -9.19 27.88 18.70
N PHE A 615 -9.44 29.17 18.43
CA PHE A 615 -10.38 29.98 19.19
C PHE A 615 -11.83 29.47 19.04
N GLU A 616 -12.25 29.15 17.83
CA GLU A 616 -13.59 28.64 17.56
C GLU A 616 -13.88 27.34 18.33
N GLN A 617 -12.90 26.44 18.32
CA GLN A 617 -13.01 25.17 19.03
C GLN A 617 -12.96 25.33 20.54
N HIS A 618 -12.07 26.17 21.05
CA HIS A 618 -12.03 26.48 22.48
C HIS A 618 -13.34 27.10 22.97
N LEU A 619 -13.94 28.00 22.20
CA LEU A 619 -15.22 28.60 22.53
C LEU A 619 -16.37 27.56 22.53
N ARG A 620 -16.35 26.62 21.59
CA ARG A 620 -17.33 25.51 21.55
C ARG A 620 -17.18 24.58 22.75
N GLU A 621 -15.95 24.22 23.13
CA GLU A 621 -15.70 23.40 24.34
C GLU A 621 -16.14 24.11 25.62
N SER A 622 -15.92 25.43 25.70
CA SER A 622 -16.33 26.23 26.86
C SER A 622 -17.83 26.50 26.92
N ALA A 623 -18.55 26.33 25.82
CA ALA A 623 -20.01 26.53 25.74
C ALA A 623 -20.82 25.24 25.96
N GLN A 624 -20.16 24.08 26.07
CA GLN A 624 -20.82 22.84 26.50
C GLN A 624 -20.85 22.78 28.02
N PRO A 625 -22.05 22.68 28.65
CA PRO A 625 -22.21 22.69 30.10
C PRO A 625 -21.61 21.47 30.78
#